data_caf4b21dad81d26b979e56097e699fff
#
_entry.id   caf4b21dad81d26b979e56097e699fff
#
_cell.length_a   1.000
_cell.length_b   1.000
_cell.length_c   1.000
_cell.angle_alpha   90.00
_cell.angle_beta   90.00
_cell.angle_gamma   90.00
#
_symmetry.space_group_name_H-M   'P 1'
#
loop_
_entity.id
_entity.type
_entity.pdbx_description
1 polymer ?
#
loop_
_entity_poly.entity_id
_entity_poly.type
_entity_poly.pdbx_seq_one_letter_code
_entity_poly.pdbx_strand_id
1 'polypeptide(L)'
;MGKCTSLHSVSRLKELDLIANYYSNQFIFIQVNIDNDPNKSGIDKNDLNTFINHAQTKGIYPSGLMCIPNIESDRKFVFSEMQKINDDLKKNFSDYPGGLSMGMSNDYEIALDYGATIIRIGSKIFL
;
A
#
# COMPACT_ATOMS: atom_id res chain seq x y z
N MET A 1 22.42 6.88 0.30
CA MET A 1 21.06 7.07 0.59
C MET A 1 20.58 6.41 1.87
N GLY A 2 20.84 5.50 2.36
CA GLY A 2 20.49 4.77 3.56
C GLY A 2 19.47 5.35 4.56
N LYS A 3 18.89 6.47 4.25
CA LYS A 3 17.97 7.14 5.18
C LYS A 3 16.50 6.94 4.83
N CYS A 4 16.21 6.25 3.74
CA CYS A 4 14.84 5.97 3.38
C CYS A 4 14.30 4.88 4.31
N THR A 5 13.30 5.22 5.13
CA THR A 5 12.70 4.29 6.07
C THR A 5 11.38 3.74 5.60
N SER A 6 10.81 4.28 4.52
CA SER A 6 9.57 3.78 3.97
C SER A 6 9.51 3.98 2.46
N LEU A 7 8.88 3.04 1.77
CA LEU A 7 8.64 3.06 0.34
C LEU A 7 7.16 2.84 0.12
N HIS A 8 6.49 3.78 -0.53
CA HIS A 8 5.03 3.80 -0.62
C HIS A 8 4.44 3.42 -1.96
N SER A 9 5.26 3.22 -2.99
CA SER A 9 4.78 3.06 -4.37
C SER A 9 5.26 1.79 -5.04
N VAL A 10 5.54 0.76 -4.26
CA VAL A 10 6.03 -0.49 -4.83
C VAL A 10 4.87 -1.22 -5.50
N SER A 11 5.02 -1.53 -6.78
CA SER A 11 3.93 -2.16 -7.55
C SER A 11 4.38 -3.13 -8.63
N ARG A 12 5.69 -3.34 -8.79
CA ARG A 12 6.22 -4.22 -9.82
C ARG A 12 7.14 -5.26 -9.23
N LEU A 13 7.08 -6.48 -9.76
CA LEU A 13 7.94 -7.55 -9.27
C LEU A 13 9.42 -7.22 -9.39
N LYS A 14 9.83 -6.57 -10.48
CA LYS A 14 11.24 -6.20 -10.63
C LYS A 14 11.71 -5.17 -9.61
N GLU A 15 10.80 -4.38 -9.07
CA GLU A 15 11.15 -3.44 -7.98
C GLU A 15 11.55 -4.20 -6.73
N LEU A 16 10.93 -5.35 -6.48
CA LEU A 16 11.29 -6.19 -5.35
C LEU A 16 12.72 -6.71 -5.47
N ASP A 17 13.14 -7.06 -6.69
CA ASP A 17 14.51 -7.52 -6.92
C ASP A 17 15.53 -6.44 -6.59
N LEU A 18 15.23 -5.19 -6.96
CA LEU A 18 16.09 -4.06 -6.64
C LEU A 18 16.10 -3.76 -5.15
N ILE A 19 14.92 -3.77 -4.52
CA ILE A 19 14.79 -3.48 -3.10
C ILE A 19 15.50 -4.54 -2.26
N ALA A 20 15.48 -5.79 -2.70
CA ALA A 20 16.08 -6.89 -1.93
C ALA A 20 17.56 -6.64 -1.62
N ASN A 21 18.27 -5.92 -2.50
CA ASN A 21 19.67 -5.60 -2.28
C ASN A 21 19.91 -4.59 -1.16
N TYR A 22 18.89 -3.85 -0.77
CA TYR A 22 18.99 -2.76 0.20
C TYR A 22 18.06 -2.92 1.38
N TYR A 23 17.25 -3.96 1.38
CA TYR A 23 16.22 -4.11 2.40
C TYR A 23 16.83 -4.44 3.76
N SER A 24 16.46 -3.63 4.75
CA SER A 24 16.86 -3.86 6.14
C SER A 24 15.71 -3.44 7.07
N ASN A 25 14.53 -4.01 6.81
CA ASN A 25 13.31 -3.78 7.58
C ASN A 25 12.70 -2.39 7.41
N GLN A 26 12.91 -1.75 6.25
CA GLN A 26 12.18 -0.53 5.92
C GLN A 26 10.69 -0.85 5.78
N PHE A 27 9.86 0.18 6.01
CA PHE A 27 8.43 0.06 5.75
C PHE A 27 8.18 0.09 4.26
N ILE A 28 7.58 -0.97 3.74
CA ILE A 28 7.27 -1.09 2.32
C ILE A 28 5.76 -1.17 2.13
N PHE A 29 5.21 -0.22 1.39
CA PHE A 29 3.79 -0.18 1.07
C PHE A 29 3.60 -0.49 -0.40
N ILE A 30 2.72 -1.44 -0.67
CA ILE A 30 2.39 -1.85 -2.03
C ILE A 30 1.30 -0.94 -2.55
N GLN A 31 1.56 -0.29 -3.69
CA GLN A 31 0.54 0.55 -4.32
C GLN A 31 -0.48 -0.31 -5.04
N VAL A 32 -1.75 -0.11 -4.70
CA VAL A 32 -2.87 -0.82 -5.31
C VAL A 32 -3.57 0.10 -6.30
N ASN A 33 -3.80 -0.40 -7.51
CA ASN A 33 -4.62 0.31 -8.49
C ASN A 33 -6.09 0.03 -8.20
N ILE A 34 -6.62 0.74 -7.20
CA ILE A 34 -7.96 0.45 -6.67
C ILE A 34 -9.07 0.87 -7.63
N ASP A 35 -8.80 1.83 -8.50
CA ASP A 35 -9.79 2.31 -9.47
C ASP A 35 -9.81 1.50 -10.76
N ASN A 36 -8.91 0.52 -10.90
CA ASN A 36 -8.77 -0.26 -12.12
C ASN A 36 -8.50 0.63 -13.34
N ASP A 37 -7.73 1.67 -13.16
CA ASP A 37 -7.45 2.65 -14.20
C ASP A 37 -6.19 2.22 -14.96
N PRO A 38 -6.29 1.92 -16.28
CA PRO A 38 -5.13 1.45 -17.03
C PRO A 38 -4.02 2.49 -17.16
N ASN A 39 -4.31 3.75 -16.88
CA ASN A 39 -3.33 4.84 -16.96
C ASN A 39 -2.63 5.10 -15.64
N LYS A 40 -2.95 4.36 -14.56
CA LYS A 40 -2.36 4.58 -13.26
C LYS A 40 -1.43 3.44 -12.88
N SER A 41 -0.41 3.80 -12.09
CA SER A 41 0.45 2.80 -11.47
C SER A 41 -0.29 2.05 -10.38
N GLY A 42 0.26 0.93 -10.00
CA GLY A 42 -0.32 0.13 -8.93
C GLY A 42 -0.60 -1.27 -9.39
N ILE A 43 -0.62 -2.19 -8.46
CA ILE A 43 -0.90 -3.59 -8.75
C ILE A 43 -2.40 -3.83 -8.69
N ASP A 44 -2.89 -4.73 -9.54
CA ASP A 44 -4.27 -5.17 -9.49
C ASP A 44 -4.51 -5.92 -8.18
N LYS A 45 -5.66 -5.67 -7.54
CA LYS A 45 -5.98 -6.30 -6.25
C LYS A 45 -5.95 -7.82 -6.33
N ASN A 46 -6.24 -8.39 -7.49
CA ASN A 46 -6.25 -9.84 -7.68
C ASN A 46 -4.84 -10.45 -7.71
N ASP A 47 -3.82 -9.62 -7.87
CA ASP A 47 -2.43 -10.07 -7.94
C ASP A 47 -1.68 -9.87 -6.61
N LEU A 48 -2.33 -9.35 -5.59
CA LEU A 48 -1.68 -9.01 -4.32
C LEU A 48 -1.12 -10.22 -3.59
N ASN A 49 -1.87 -11.31 -3.54
CA ASN A 49 -1.37 -12.51 -2.87
C ASN A 49 -0.08 -13.02 -3.51
N THR A 50 -0.07 -13.07 -4.85
CA THR A 50 1.11 -13.48 -5.60
C THR A 50 2.27 -12.54 -5.36
N PHE A 51 1.99 -11.24 -5.35
CA PHE A 51 3.01 -10.22 -5.14
C PHE A 51 3.66 -10.34 -3.75
N ILE A 52 2.85 -10.50 -2.71
CA ILE A 52 3.36 -10.64 -1.35
C ILE A 52 4.15 -11.92 -1.18
N ASN A 53 3.65 -13.03 -1.75
CA ASN A 53 4.40 -14.29 -1.74
C ASN A 53 5.78 -14.12 -2.39
N HIS A 54 5.83 -13.46 -3.53
CA HIS A 54 7.10 -13.23 -4.23
C HIS A 54 8.03 -12.37 -3.37
N ALA A 55 7.51 -11.33 -2.74
CA ALA A 55 8.31 -10.48 -1.86
C ALA A 55 8.92 -11.28 -0.72
N GLN A 56 8.13 -12.12 -0.08
CA GLN A 56 8.61 -12.93 1.05
C GLN A 56 9.68 -13.93 0.63
N THR A 57 9.61 -14.47 -0.59
CA THR A 57 10.67 -15.35 -1.08
C THR A 57 12.00 -14.63 -1.21
N LYS A 58 11.97 -13.30 -1.31
CA LYS A 58 13.18 -12.47 -1.38
C LYS A 58 13.55 -11.85 -0.03
N GLY A 59 12.88 -12.27 1.04
CA GLY A 59 13.13 -11.75 2.38
C GLY A 59 12.53 -10.38 2.63
N ILE A 60 11.63 -9.92 1.78
CA ILE A 60 10.95 -8.63 1.93
C ILE A 60 9.56 -8.87 2.51
N TYR A 61 9.25 -8.17 3.60
CA TYR A 61 7.96 -8.31 4.28
C TYR A 61 7.21 -6.99 4.19
N PRO A 62 6.27 -6.87 3.22
CA PRO A 62 5.52 -5.63 3.06
C PRO A 62 4.77 -5.25 4.33
N SER A 63 4.74 -3.97 4.62
CA SER A 63 4.12 -3.42 5.84
C SER A 63 2.64 -3.11 5.65
N GLY A 64 2.22 -2.87 4.42
CA GLY A 64 0.86 -2.50 4.16
C GLY A 64 0.61 -2.15 2.71
N LEU A 65 -0.56 -1.58 2.49
CA LEU A 65 -1.02 -1.16 1.17
C LEU A 65 -1.16 0.36 1.12
N MET A 66 -1.08 0.89 -0.10
CA MET A 66 -1.24 2.31 -0.38
C MET A 66 -2.11 2.48 -1.60
N CYS A 67 -2.94 3.52 -1.62
CA CYS A 67 -3.67 3.86 -2.83
C CYS A 67 -3.77 5.39 -2.99
N ILE A 68 -3.95 5.79 -4.24
CA ILE A 68 -4.24 7.17 -4.61
C ILE A 68 -5.49 7.11 -5.48
N PRO A 69 -6.69 7.31 -4.90
CA PRO A 69 -7.93 7.22 -5.68
C PRO A 69 -8.02 8.34 -6.71
N ASN A 70 -8.79 8.10 -7.76
CA ASN A 70 -9.12 9.15 -8.71
C ASN A 70 -9.92 10.24 -8.02
N ILE A 71 -9.78 11.48 -8.49
CA ILE A 71 -10.50 12.63 -7.93
C ILE A 71 -12.01 12.39 -7.96
N GLU A 72 -12.50 11.71 -8.98
CA GLU A 72 -13.91 11.44 -9.20
C GLU A 72 -14.46 10.25 -8.41
N SER A 73 -13.59 9.47 -7.80
CA SER A 73 -14.00 8.26 -7.09
C SER A 73 -14.77 8.58 -5.81
N ASP A 74 -15.71 7.70 -5.47
CA ASP A 74 -16.37 7.74 -4.17
C ASP A 74 -15.36 7.29 -3.11
N ARG A 75 -14.90 8.21 -2.30
CA ARG A 75 -13.87 7.95 -1.29
C ARG A 75 -14.27 6.89 -0.28
N LYS A 76 -15.52 6.90 0.13
CA LYS A 76 -15.99 5.90 1.11
C LYS A 76 -15.94 4.50 0.51
N PHE A 77 -16.36 4.36 -0.74
CA PHE A 77 -16.31 3.07 -1.42
C PHE A 77 -14.86 2.60 -1.56
N VAL A 78 -13.99 3.47 -2.07
CA VAL A 78 -12.59 3.11 -2.31
C VAL A 78 -11.89 2.71 -1.02
N PHE A 79 -12.04 3.50 0.04
CA PHE A 79 -11.38 3.20 1.30
C PHE A 79 -11.94 1.96 1.98
N SER A 80 -13.25 1.71 1.84
CA SER A 80 -13.83 0.48 2.37
C SER A 80 -13.31 -0.75 1.62
N GLU A 81 -13.10 -0.64 0.31
CA GLU A 81 -12.50 -1.72 -0.48
C GLU A 81 -11.06 -1.98 -0.06
N MET A 82 -10.28 -0.93 0.16
CA MET A 82 -8.92 -1.07 0.66
C MET A 82 -8.89 -1.77 2.00
N GLN A 83 -9.81 -1.43 2.89
CA GLN A 83 -9.90 -2.06 4.20
C GLN A 83 -10.20 -3.56 4.08
N LYS A 84 -11.15 -3.92 3.22
CA LYS A 84 -11.50 -5.33 3.00
C LYS A 84 -10.33 -6.13 2.44
N ILE A 85 -9.68 -5.59 1.43
CA ILE A 85 -8.51 -6.23 0.81
C ILE A 85 -7.42 -6.43 1.86
N ASN A 86 -7.17 -5.40 2.65
CA ASN A 86 -6.15 -5.43 3.67
C ASN A 86 -6.45 -6.48 4.76
N ASP A 87 -7.70 -6.55 5.17
CA ASP A 87 -8.14 -7.53 6.19
C ASP A 87 -7.96 -8.95 5.67
N ASP A 88 -8.27 -9.20 4.40
CA ASP A 88 -8.06 -10.51 3.79
C ASP A 88 -6.59 -10.88 3.74
N LEU A 89 -5.72 -9.93 3.42
CA LEU A 89 -4.28 -10.16 3.42
C LEU A 89 -3.76 -10.50 4.82
N LYS A 90 -4.28 -9.84 5.84
CA LYS A 90 -3.89 -10.15 7.21
C LYS A 90 -4.27 -11.58 7.61
N LYS A 91 -5.36 -12.09 7.07
CA LYS A 91 -5.76 -13.48 7.30
C LYS A 91 -4.87 -14.47 6.55
N ASN A 92 -4.45 -14.09 5.34
CA ASN A 92 -3.66 -14.97 4.48
C ASN A 92 -2.18 -15.00 4.82
N PHE A 93 -1.66 -13.93 5.40
CA PHE A 93 -0.23 -13.77 5.70
C PHE A 93 -0.06 -13.35 7.15
N SER A 94 0.41 -14.28 7.98
CA SER A 94 0.55 -14.03 9.42
C SER A 94 1.60 -12.96 9.74
N ASP A 95 2.57 -12.77 8.84
CA ASP A 95 3.64 -11.79 9.02
C ASP A 95 3.29 -10.41 8.45
N TYR A 96 2.09 -10.25 7.93
CA TYR A 96 1.67 -9.00 7.30
C TYR A 96 0.99 -8.09 8.33
N PRO A 97 1.61 -6.94 8.66
CA PRO A 97 1.06 -6.07 9.71
C PRO A 97 -0.21 -5.33 9.32
N GLY A 98 -0.42 -5.10 8.03
CA GLY A 98 -1.67 -4.52 7.56
C GLY A 98 -1.81 -3.02 7.72
N GLY A 99 -0.74 -2.26 7.53
CA GLY A 99 -0.84 -0.81 7.48
C GLY A 99 -1.60 -0.34 6.25
N LEU A 100 -2.26 0.80 6.33
CA LEU A 100 -2.96 1.41 5.20
C LEU A 100 -2.50 2.85 5.05
N SER A 101 -1.83 3.13 3.93
CA SER A 101 -1.39 4.47 3.56
C SER A 101 -2.38 5.03 2.55
N MET A 102 -3.34 5.81 3.03
CA MET A 102 -4.37 6.41 2.20
C MET A 102 -4.94 7.64 2.90
N GLY A 103 -5.44 8.57 2.10
CA GLY A 103 -5.99 9.81 2.64
C GLY A 103 -5.05 10.98 2.42
N MET A 104 -5.64 12.07 1.94
CA MET A 104 -4.95 13.33 1.67
C MET A 104 -5.70 14.47 2.32
N SER A 105 -5.27 15.72 2.11
CA SER A 105 -5.85 16.85 2.82
C SER A 105 -7.36 17.02 2.63
N ASN A 106 -7.91 16.53 1.52
CA ASN A 106 -9.34 16.67 1.23
C ASN A 106 -10.19 15.47 1.65
N ASP A 107 -9.58 14.35 2.06
CA ASP A 107 -10.34 13.14 2.38
C ASP A 107 -9.75 12.31 3.53
N TYR A 108 -8.78 12.85 4.27
CA TYR A 108 -8.09 12.09 5.31
C TYR A 108 -9.02 11.64 6.44
N GLU A 109 -10.05 12.41 6.73
CA GLU A 109 -10.98 12.04 7.80
C GLU A 109 -11.75 10.77 7.44
N ILE A 110 -12.18 10.67 6.18
CA ILE A 110 -12.84 9.47 5.68
C ILE A 110 -11.87 8.28 5.74
N ALA A 111 -10.62 8.51 5.31
CA ALA A 111 -9.63 7.44 5.32
C ALA A 111 -9.40 6.89 6.73
N LEU A 112 -9.35 7.76 7.73
CA LEU A 112 -9.16 7.34 9.12
C LEU A 112 -10.32 6.47 9.60
N ASP A 113 -11.53 6.75 9.15
CA ASP A 113 -12.71 5.95 9.50
C ASP A 113 -12.61 4.53 8.94
N TYR A 114 -11.82 4.32 7.90
CA TYR A 114 -11.64 3.02 7.26
C TYR A 114 -10.29 2.38 7.55
N GLY A 115 -9.64 2.82 8.61
CA GLY A 115 -8.45 2.14 9.13
C GLY A 115 -7.12 2.64 8.60
N ALA A 116 -7.07 3.83 8.01
CA ALA A 116 -5.80 4.40 7.56
C ALA A 116 -4.84 4.57 8.75
N THR A 117 -3.60 4.14 8.56
CA THR A 117 -2.55 4.30 9.56
C THR A 117 -1.56 5.38 9.17
N ILE A 118 -1.53 5.74 7.89
CA ILE A 118 -0.69 6.83 7.37
C ILE A 118 -1.56 7.69 6.48
N ILE A 119 -1.53 9.00 6.71
CA ILE A 119 -2.22 9.97 5.86
C ILE A 119 -1.21 10.99 5.36
N ARG A 120 -1.53 11.63 4.24
CA ARG A 120 -0.66 12.63 3.62
C ARG A 120 -1.40 13.94 3.49
N ILE A 121 -0.90 14.98 4.15
CA ILE A 121 -1.52 16.31 4.14
C ILE A 121 -0.49 17.30 3.64
N GLY A 122 -0.81 17.99 2.53
CA GLY A 122 0.15 18.82 1.86
C GLY A 122 1.32 17.98 1.38
N SER A 123 2.54 18.36 1.76
CA SER A 123 3.74 17.59 1.43
C SER A 123 4.22 16.72 2.61
N LYS A 124 3.41 16.56 3.65
CA LYS A 124 3.81 15.83 4.85
C LYS A 124 3.06 14.51 4.98
N ILE A 125 3.71 13.54 5.60
CA ILE A 125 3.12 12.23 5.90
C ILE A 125 2.96 12.12 7.41
N PHE A 126 1.77 11.70 7.84
CA PHE A 126 1.46 11.49 9.25
C PHE A 126 1.17 10.02 9.51
N LEU A 127 1.77 9.52 10.56
CA LEU A 127 1.62 8.13 11.00
C LEU A 127 0.58 8.02 12.11
#